data_d4af80fc19188a7844b34bcc3e7dfd0d
#
_entry.id   d4af80fc19188a7844b34bcc3e7dfd0d
#
_cell.length_a   1.000
_cell.length_b   1.000
_cell.length_c   1.000
_cell.angle_alpha   90.00
_cell.angle_beta   90.00
_cell.angle_gamma   90.00
#
_symmetry.space_group_name_H-M   'P 1'
#
loop_
_entity.id
_entity.type
_entity.pdbx_description
1 polymer ?
#
loop_
_entity_poly.entity_id
_entity_poly.type
_entity_poly.pdbx_seq_one_letter_code
_entity_poly.pdbx_strand_id
1 'polypeptide(L)'
;MLAEKALSSHPGHVVSLPSAKAFVITCRRLGGVVSCGHAMKHYGIPLRTSPGVLHVAIPAQRSRVPDAIGRTVVHRVRRLALPEDTQPPVAQVEQALICFMRCADELDALIALDAALRLGYTTRSQLESALPGPRNAPLRSLLSQARPGARSLLETIARYDLKRAGYCPVAAVMVDGVGEVDLVLSRRPQAIVPGPANGTHVLTAAACPALLIETDGYTYHSSRPDWHSDHLRDQAALARGHTPLRLTSNQVVDRETVRIVSSVARRLGIHPNVTPGDF
;
A
#
# COMPACT_ATOMS: atom_id res chain seq x y z
N MET A 1 15.26 -46.98 -9.08
CA MET A 1 15.25 -46.81 -7.62
C MET A 1 14.74 -45.42 -7.33
N LEU A 2 13.46 -45.26 -7.01
CA LEU A 2 12.90 -44.04 -6.47
C LEU A 2 13.32 -44.02 -5.00
N ALA A 3 14.17 -43.06 -4.61
CA ALA A 3 14.49 -42.84 -3.21
C ALA A 3 13.20 -42.56 -2.44
N GLU A 4 12.85 -43.41 -1.48
CA GLU A 4 11.80 -43.15 -0.50
C GLU A 4 12.10 -41.81 0.15
N LYS A 5 11.36 -40.79 -0.21
CA LYS A 5 11.43 -39.48 0.47
C LYS A 5 10.81 -39.71 1.84
N ALA A 6 11.67 -39.89 2.85
CA ALA A 6 11.24 -40.04 4.24
C ALA A 6 10.34 -38.86 4.61
N LEU A 7 9.12 -39.15 5.07
CA LEU A 7 8.19 -38.15 5.59
C LEU A 7 8.63 -37.71 7.02
N SER A 8 8.52 -36.44 7.31
CA SER A 8 8.75 -35.90 8.66
C SER A 8 7.44 -35.77 9.39
N SER A 9 7.35 -36.33 10.61
CA SER A 9 6.18 -36.20 11.48
C SER A 9 6.36 -35.01 12.43
N HIS A 10 5.28 -34.26 12.64
CA HIS A 10 5.26 -33.09 13.50
C HIS A 10 4.12 -33.20 14.52
N PRO A 11 4.23 -32.54 15.70
CA PRO A 11 3.13 -32.49 16.66
C PRO A 11 1.83 -31.97 16.03
N GLY A 12 0.69 -32.52 16.45
CA GLY A 12 -0.63 -32.13 15.92
C GLY A 12 -1.04 -32.93 14.66
N HIS A 13 -0.48 -34.14 14.48
CA HIS A 13 -0.79 -35.07 13.37
C HIS A 13 -0.46 -34.50 11.97
N VAL A 14 0.51 -33.60 11.90
CA VAL A 14 0.99 -33.04 10.62
C VAL A 14 2.17 -33.87 10.14
N VAL A 15 2.10 -34.29 8.88
CA VAL A 15 3.20 -34.98 8.18
C VAL A 15 3.63 -34.11 7.01
N SER A 16 4.93 -33.99 6.78
CA SER A 16 5.46 -33.17 5.69
C SER A 16 6.54 -33.88 4.90
N LEU A 17 6.70 -33.47 3.65
CA LEU A 17 7.90 -33.76 2.87
C LEU A 17 9.10 -32.98 3.45
N PRO A 18 10.33 -33.49 3.30
CA PRO A 18 11.54 -32.78 3.74
C PRO A 18 11.70 -31.39 3.08
N SER A 19 11.15 -31.22 1.89
CA SER A 19 11.15 -29.95 1.13
C SER A 19 10.07 -28.96 1.55
N ALA A 20 9.20 -29.32 2.49
CA ALA A 20 8.10 -28.45 2.91
C ALA A 20 8.65 -27.19 3.64
N LYS A 21 8.15 -26.03 3.21
CA LYS A 21 8.56 -24.76 3.85
C LYS A 21 8.07 -24.69 5.29
N ALA A 22 8.90 -24.21 6.21
CA ALA A 22 8.60 -24.14 7.64
C ALA A 22 7.27 -23.43 7.95
N PHE A 23 6.93 -22.37 7.22
CA PHE A 23 5.67 -21.64 7.43
C PHE A 23 4.44 -22.53 7.09
N VAL A 24 4.53 -23.40 6.09
CA VAL A 24 3.45 -24.34 5.73
C VAL A 24 3.20 -25.30 6.87
N ILE A 25 4.25 -25.90 7.41
CA ILE A 25 4.20 -26.82 8.55
C ILE A 25 3.54 -26.11 9.74
N THR A 26 3.99 -24.87 10.04
CA THR A 26 3.44 -24.06 11.13
C THR A 26 1.95 -23.79 10.94
N CYS A 27 1.53 -23.36 9.75
CA CYS A 27 0.12 -23.09 9.46
C CYS A 27 -0.75 -24.35 9.61
N ARG A 28 -0.30 -25.52 9.08
CA ARG A 28 -1.03 -26.79 9.20
C ARG A 28 -1.14 -27.25 10.65
N ARG A 29 -0.08 -27.15 11.45
CA ARG A 29 -0.10 -27.45 12.90
C ARG A 29 -1.08 -26.54 13.66
N LEU A 30 -1.11 -25.25 13.34
CA LEU A 30 -2.05 -24.30 13.93
C LEU A 30 -3.47 -24.43 13.35
N GLY A 31 -3.68 -25.19 12.28
CA GLY A 31 -4.97 -25.26 11.56
C GLY A 31 -5.38 -23.88 11.06
N GLY A 32 -4.44 -23.16 10.48
CA GLY A 32 -4.63 -21.81 10.02
C GLY A 32 -3.87 -21.52 8.72
N VAL A 33 -3.80 -20.26 8.39
CA VAL A 33 -3.22 -19.75 7.14
C VAL A 33 -2.28 -18.57 7.42
N VAL A 34 -1.26 -18.43 6.61
CA VAL A 34 -0.39 -17.25 6.61
C VAL A 34 -1.22 -15.98 6.37
N SER A 35 -0.90 -14.91 7.11
CA SER A 35 -1.62 -13.64 7.06
C SER A 35 -0.66 -12.45 7.09
N CYS A 36 -1.21 -11.23 7.16
CA CYS A 36 -0.48 -9.98 7.28
C CYS A 36 0.65 -9.84 6.24
N GLY A 37 1.84 -9.35 6.65
CA GLY A 37 2.95 -9.03 5.75
C GLY A 37 3.42 -10.21 4.89
N HIS A 38 3.43 -11.44 5.41
CA HIS A 38 3.80 -12.62 4.63
C HIS A 38 2.74 -12.94 3.54
N ALA A 39 1.46 -12.74 3.82
CA ALA A 39 0.41 -12.87 2.81
C ALA A 39 0.50 -11.72 1.79
N MET A 40 0.77 -10.48 2.22
CA MET A 40 1.00 -9.36 1.30
C MET A 40 2.13 -9.67 0.33
N LYS A 41 3.27 -10.19 0.84
CA LYS A 41 4.39 -10.63 -0.01
C LYS A 41 4.00 -11.73 -0.99
N HIS A 42 3.17 -12.69 -0.57
CA HIS A 42 2.65 -13.75 -1.45
C HIS A 42 1.84 -13.18 -2.63
N TYR A 43 1.04 -12.16 -2.39
CA TYR A 43 0.25 -11.48 -3.42
C TYR A 43 1.01 -10.40 -4.21
N GLY A 44 2.31 -10.22 -3.96
CA GLY A 44 3.10 -9.17 -4.63
C GLY A 44 2.71 -7.74 -4.21
N ILE A 45 2.03 -7.60 -3.07
CA ILE A 45 1.70 -6.30 -2.49
C ILE A 45 2.96 -5.73 -1.83
N PRO A 46 3.36 -4.49 -2.18
CA PRO A 46 4.59 -3.89 -1.69
C PRO A 46 4.54 -3.64 -0.17
N LEU A 47 5.69 -3.75 0.46
CA LEU A 47 5.92 -3.48 1.88
C LEU A 47 7.17 -2.62 2.02
N ARG A 48 7.20 -1.69 2.98
CA ARG A 48 8.41 -0.91 3.28
C ARG A 48 9.55 -1.78 3.82
N THR A 49 9.20 -2.81 4.56
CA THR A 49 10.17 -3.76 5.15
C THR A 49 9.73 -5.19 4.93
N SER A 50 10.68 -6.09 4.81
CA SER A 50 10.38 -7.53 4.74
C SER A 50 9.74 -8.00 6.06
N PRO A 51 8.68 -8.82 6.01
CA PRO A 51 8.04 -9.34 7.21
C PRO A 51 8.98 -10.25 7.99
N GLY A 52 9.22 -9.94 9.26
CA GLY A 52 10.11 -10.70 10.15
C GLY A 52 9.41 -11.84 10.87
N VAL A 53 8.36 -11.52 11.64
CA VAL A 53 7.61 -12.51 12.42
C VAL A 53 6.48 -13.10 11.58
N LEU A 54 6.30 -14.42 11.66
CA LEU A 54 5.22 -15.11 10.96
C LEU A 54 3.87 -14.78 11.62
N HIS A 55 2.93 -14.27 10.85
CA HIS A 55 1.55 -14.03 11.26
C HIS A 55 0.64 -15.10 10.68
N VAL A 56 -0.13 -15.77 11.53
CA VAL A 56 -1.05 -16.85 11.14
C VAL A 56 -2.45 -16.48 11.58
N ALA A 57 -3.39 -16.50 10.65
CA ALA A 57 -4.82 -16.42 10.96
C ALA A 57 -5.37 -17.82 11.23
N ILE A 58 -6.14 -17.97 12.30
CA ILE A 58 -6.83 -19.20 12.66
C ILE A 58 -8.33 -18.93 12.87
N PRO A 59 -9.21 -19.95 12.73
CA PRO A 59 -10.63 -19.79 13.05
C PRO A 59 -10.83 -19.33 14.49
N ALA A 60 -11.70 -18.34 14.71
CA ALA A 60 -11.91 -17.75 16.03
C ALA A 60 -12.42 -18.74 17.07
N GLN A 61 -13.19 -19.74 16.63
CA GLN A 61 -13.76 -20.80 17.48
C GLN A 61 -12.75 -21.89 17.90
N ARG A 62 -11.53 -21.87 17.37
CA ARG A 62 -10.53 -22.87 17.75
C ARG A 62 -10.09 -22.68 19.20
N SER A 63 -10.46 -23.61 20.06
CA SER A 63 -10.25 -23.51 21.52
C SER A 63 -8.77 -23.71 21.90
N ARG A 64 -8.10 -24.67 21.28
CA ARG A 64 -6.69 -24.98 21.57
C ARG A 64 -5.78 -24.56 20.41
N VAL A 65 -4.79 -23.76 20.73
CA VAL A 65 -3.68 -23.44 19.85
C VAL A 65 -2.47 -24.15 20.45
N PRO A 66 -1.77 -25.02 19.70
CA PRO A 66 -0.56 -25.66 20.22
C PRO A 66 0.45 -24.62 20.72
N ASP A 67 1.13 -24.93 21.83
CA ASP A 67 2.15 -24.05 22.37
C ASP A 67 3.29 -23.84 21.36
N ALA A 68 3.76 -22.62 21.35
CA ALA A 68 4.97 -22.08 20.73
C ALA A 68 5.54 -22.81 19.52
N ILE A 69 5.11 -22.41 18.37
CA ILE A 69 5.83 -22.67 17.14
C ILE A 69 6.66 -21.42 16.81
N GLY A 70 7.78 -21.26 17.50
CA GLY A 70 8.69 -20.13 17.32
C GLY A 70 7.99 -18.76 17.55
N ARG A 71 8.59 -17.69 16.99
CA ARG A 71 8.03 -16.34 17.04
C ARG A 71 6.89 -16.21 16.03
N THR A 72 5.67 -16.57 16.43
CA THR A 72 4.46 -16.52 15.60
C THR A 72 3.40 -15.66 16.26
N VAL A 73 2.80 -14.73 15.54
CA VAL A 73 1.62 -13.96 15.95
C VAL A 73 0.38 -14.62 15.41
N VAL A 74 -0.60 -14.89 16.30
CA VAL A 74 -1.83 -15.56 15.92
C VAL A 74 -3.00 -14.58 15.90
N HIS A 75 -3.68 -14.49 14.76
CA HIS A 75 -4.91 -13.73 14.57
C HIS A 75 -6.12 -14.66 14.61
N ARG A 76 -7.09 -14.39 15.49
CA ARG A 76 -8.36 -15.12 15.53
C ARG A 76 -9.37 -14.44 14.63
N VAL A 77 -9.77 -15.12 13.56
CA VAL A 77 -10.63 -14.57 12.53
C VAL A 77 -11.96 -15.34 12.49
N ARG A 78 -13.06 -14.60 12.57
CA ARG A 78 -14.40 -15.16 12.36
C ARG A 78 -14.57 -15.47 10.87
N ARG A 79 -15.19 -16.62 10.57
CA ARG A 79 -15.44 -17.07 9.19
C ARG A 79 -14.18 -17.06 8.32
N LEU A 80 -13.05 -17.51 8.91
CA LEU A 80 -11.83 -17.67 8.16
C LEU A 80 -12.03 -18.73 7.06
N ALA A 81 -11.81 -18.35 5.80
CA ALA A 81 -11.76 -19.29 4.71
C ALA A 81 -10.40 -20.01 4.75
N LEU A 82 -10.44 -21.32 4.82
CA LEU A 82 -9.25 -22.16 4.73
C LEU A 82 -9.17 -22.74 3.29
N PRO A 83 -8.00 -22.66 2.65
CA PRO A 83 -7.81 -23.31 1.36
C PRO A 83 -7.78 -24.84 1.52
N GLU A 84 -7.97 -25.55 0.42
CA GLU A 84 -7.80 -27.01 0.37
C GLU A 84 -6.39 -27.42 0.82
N ASP A 85 -6.26 -28.66 1.30
CA ASP A 85 -4.98 -29.15 1.83
C ASP A 85 -3.86 -29.21 0.79
N THR A 86 -4.20 -29.29 -0.47
CA THR A 86 -3.28 -29.27 -1.61
C THR A 86 -2.77 -27.88 -1.96
N GLN A 87 -3.46 -26.84 -1.49
CA GLN A 87 -3.13 -25.44 -1.78
C GLN A 87 -2.20 -24.85 -0.70
N PRO A 88 -1.40 -23.82 -1.04
CA PRO A 88 -0.65 -23.08 -0.04
C PRO A 88 -1.57 -22.51 1.06
N PRO A 89 -1.22 -22.65 2.35
CA PRO A 89 -2.03 -22.14 3.44
C PRO A 89 -1.86 -20.63 3.58
N VAL A 90 -2.43 -19.86 2.66
CA VAL A 90 -2.42 -18.40 2.65
C VAL A 90 -3.85 -17.88 2.78
N ALA A 91 -4.07 -16.91 3.64
CA ALA A 91 -5.38 -16.26 3.80
C ALA A 91 -5.79 -15.56 2.50
N GLN A 92 -7.09 -15.55 2.20
CA GLN A 92 -7.63 -14.73 1.14
C GLN A 92 -7.21 -13.26 1.35
N VAL A 93 -6.95 -12.55 0.25
CA VAL A 93 -6.32 -11.23 0.30
C VAL A 93 -7.08 -10.24 1.19
N GLU A 94 -8.39 -10.23 1.17
CA GLU A 94 -9.22 -9.35 2.01
C GLU A 94 -9.03 -9.65 3.49
N GLN A 95 -9.04 -10.93 3.87
CA GLN A 95 -8.84 -11.35 5.26
C GLN A 95 -7.43 -11.04 5.74
N ALA A 96 -6.43 -11.29 4.89
CA ALA A 96 -5.04 -10.96 5.17
C ALA A 96 -4.83 -9.45 5.33
N LEU A 97 -5.46 -8.65 4.47
CA LEU A 97 -5.40 -7.20 4.49
C LEU A 97 -6.04 -6.62 5.75
N ILE A 98 -7.22 -7.11 6.15
CA ILE A 98 -7.88 -6.69 7.39
C ILE A 98 -7.02 -7.05 8.63
N CYS A 99 -6.39 -8.22 8.64
CA CYS A 99 -5.44 -8.58 9.70
C CYS A 99 -4.22 -7.63 9.70
N PHE A 100 -3.72 -7.28 8.52
CA PHE A 100 -2.59 -6.38 8.36
C PHE A 100 -2.92 -4.96 8.85
N MET A 101 -4.06 -4.41 8.47
CA MET A 101 -4.57 -3.12 8.96
C MET A 101 -4.69 -3.03 10.49
N ARG A 102 -4.84 -4.16 11.18
CA ARG A 102 -4.94 -4.20 12.66
C ARG A 102 -3.60 -4.28 13.38
N CYS A 103 -2.56 -4.70 12.70
CA CYS A 103 -1.26 -4.96 13.34
C CYS A 103 -0.10 -4.16 12.74
N ALA A 104 -0.24 -3.61 11.55
CA ALA A 104 0.74 -2.71 10.94
C ALA A 104 0.53 -1.26 11.41
N ASP A 105 1.53 -0.42 11.21
CA ASP A 105 1.32 1.01 11.32
C ASP A 105 0.41 1.54 10.20
N GLU A 106 -0.10 2.76 10.38
CA GLU A 106 -1.06 3.38 9.46
C GLU A 106 -0.51 3.48 8.03
N LEU A 107 0.75 3.85 7.87
CA LEU A 107 1.38 4.02 6.57
C LEU A 107 1.57 2.68 5.85
N ASP A 108 2.04 1.64 6.54
CA ASP A 108 2.19 0.31 5.95
C ASP A 108 0.84 -0.27 5.52
N ALA A 109 -0.18 -0.09 6.36
CA ALA A 109 -1.54 -0.51 6.03
C ALA A 109 -2.10 0.26 4.83
N LEU A 110 -1.82 1.57 4.71
CA LEU A 110 -2.25 2.39 3.58
C LEU A 110 -1.56 1.99 2.28
N ILE A 111 -0.25 1.70 2.31
CA ILE A 111 0.50 1.17 1.17
C ILE A 111 -0.12 -0.14 0.66
N ALA A 112 -0.44 -1.05 1.58
CA ALA A 112 -1.05 -2.33 1.22
C ALA A 112 -2.47 -2.15 0.65
N LEU A 113 -3.26 -1.22 1.20
CA LEU A 113 -4.60 -0.88 0.72
C LEU A 113 -4.56 -0.29 -0.69
N ASP A 114 -3.72 0.72 -0.93
CA ASP A 114 -3.57 1.36 -2.24
C ASP A 114 -3.20 0.31 -3.30
N ALA A 115 -2.21 -0.52 -3.01
CA ALA A 115 -1.76 -1.57 -3.93
C ALA A 115 -2.84 -2.65 -4.17
N ALA A 116 -3.53 -3.13 -3.13
CA ALA A 116 -4.56 -4.15 -3.27
C ALA A 116 -5.75 -3.65 -4.10
N LEU A 117 -6.18 -2.41 -3.90
CA LEU A 117 -7.24 -1.77 -4.67
C LEU A 117 -6.81 -1.55 -6.13
N ARG A 118 -5.59 -1.08 -6.36
CA ARG A 118 -5.03 -0.87 -7.71
C ARG A 118 -4.88 -2.17 -8.49
N LEU A 119 -4.40 -3.22 -7.84
CA LEU A 119 -4.22 -4.54 -8.46
C LEU A 119 -5.53 -5.29 -8.66
N GLY A 120 -6.66 -4.74 -8.20
CA GLY A 120 -7.97 -5.37 -8.34
C GLY A 120 -8.18 -6.62 -7.48
N TYR A 121 -7.37 -6.82 -6.45
CA TYR A 121 -7.54 -7.96 -5.53
C TYR A 121 -8.79 -7.84 -4.67
N THR A 122 -9.26 -6.63 -4.45
CA THR A 122 -10.48 -6.31 -3.71
C THR A 122 -11.00 -4.94 -4.13
N THR A 123 -12.20 -4.61 -3.68
CA THR A 123 -12.81 -3.30 -3.88
C THR A 123 -13.03 -2.61 -2.53
N ARG A 124 -13.18 -1.29 -2.57
CA ARG A 124 -13.53 -0.52 -1.35
C ARG A 124 -14.83 -1.05 -0.72
N SER A 125 -15.85 -1.31 -1.53
CA SER A 125 -17.15 -1.81 -1.06
C SER A 125 -17.04 -3.18 -0.38
N GLN A 126 -16.21 -4.09 -0.92
CA GLN A 126 -15.95 -5.40 -0.30
C GLN A 126 -15.30 -5.24 1.07
N LEU A 127 -14.26 -4.39 1.17
CA LEU A 127 -13.58 -4.13 2.45
C LEU A 127 -14.51 -3.44 3.46
N GLU A 128 -15.34 -2.47 3.04
CA GLU A 128 -16.32 -1.83 3.91
C GLU A 128 -17.33 -2.83 4.45
N SER A 129 -17.84 -3.73 3.59
CA SER A 129 -18.75 -4.80 3.98
C SER A 129 -18.12 -5.81 4.95
N ALA A 130 -16.81 -6.04 4.85
CA ALA A 130 -16.06 -6.91 5.74
C ALA A 130 -15.69 -6.24 7.09
N LEU A 131 -15.95 -4.94 7.25
CA LEU A 131 -15.64 -4.14 8.43
C LEU A 131 -16.90 -3.59 9.14
N PRO A 132 -17.88 -4.43 9.53
CA PRO A 132 -19.12 -3.96 10.15
C PRO A 132 -18.87 -3.48 11.59
N GLY A 133 -19.78 -2.65 12.07
CA GLY A 133 -19.88 -2.23 13.47
C GLY A 133 -18.88 -1.15 13.90
N PRO A 134 -19.09 -0.58 15.09
CA PRO A 134 -18.35 0.60 15.57
C PRO A 134 -16.88 0.30 15.86
N ARG A 135 -16.52 -0.94 16.27
CA ARG A 135 -15.13 -1.33 16.57
C ARG A 135 -14.21 -1.27 15.34
N ASN A 136 -14.76 -1.30 14.14
CA ASN A 136 -14.01 -1.20 12.89
C ASN A 136 -14.00 0.24 12.33
N ALA A 137 -14.53 1.22 13.03
CA ALA A 137 -14.52 2.61 12.59
C ALA A 137 -13.11 3.13 12.26
N PRO A 138 -12.05 2.87 13.06
CA PRO A 138 -10.70 3.29 12.71
C PRO A 138 -10.21 2.68 11.40
N LEU A 139 -10.52 1.39 11.14
CA LEU A 139 -10.13 0.73 9.90
C LEU A 139 -10.89 1.28 8.68
N ARG A 140 -12.16 1.63 8.85
CA ARG A 140 -12.92 2.31 7.78
C ARG A 140 -12.39 3.72 7.52
N SER A 141 -11.97 4.44 8.57
CA SER A 141 -11.31 5.74 8.43
C SER A 141 -10.00 5.61 7.65
N LEU A 142 -9.19 4.61 7.95
CA LEU A 142 -7.98 4.31 7.19
C LEU A 142 -8.31 3.96 5.72
N LEU A 143 -9.28 3.08 5.49
CA LEU A 143 -9.74 2.71 4.15
C LEU A 143 -10.24 3.94 3.35
N SER A 144 -10.87 4.91 3.98
CA SER A 144 -11.32 6.14 3.32
C SER A 144 -10.15 6.98 2.77
N GLN A 145 -8.96 6.81 3.31
CA GLN A 145 -7.74 7.48 2.87
C GLN A 145 -7.02 6.78 1.70
N ALA A 146 -7.37 5.52 1.42
CA ALA A 146 -6.76 4.77 0.34
C ALA A 146 -7.04 5.41 -1.04
N ARG A 147 -6.07 5.32 -1.93
CA ARG A 147 -6.13 5.89 -3.29
C ARG A 147 -5.59 4.87 -4.30
N PRO A 148 -6.48 4.20 -5.04
CA PRO A 148 -6.07 3.19 -6.04
C PRO A 148 -5.27 3.78 -7.21
N GLY A 149 -5.26 5.11 -7.37
CA GLY A 149 -4.42 5.79 -8.37
C GLY A 149 -2.93 5.81 -8.01
N ALA A 150 -2.54 5.60 -6.76
CA ALA A 150 -1.12 5.50 -6.38
C ALA A 150 -0.52 4.20 -6.95
N ARG A 151 0.52 4.33 -7.78
CA ARG A 151 1.13 3.21 -8.51
C ARG A 151 2.34 2.60 -7.82
N SER A 152 2.90 3.33 -6.88
CA SER A 152 4.07 2.91 -6.11
C SER A 152 3.90 3.15 -4.61
N LEU A 153 4.73 2.48 -3.81
CA LEU A 153 4.78 2.77 -2.39
C LEU A 153 5.35 4.17 -2.11
N LEU A 154 6.20 4.69 -3.00
CA LEU A 154 6.79 6.03 -2.85
C LEU A 154 5.71 7.12 -2.96
N GLU A 155 4.81 6.99 -3.93
CA GLU A 155 3.65 7.88 -4.07
C GLU A 155 2.77 7.88 -2.82
N THR A 156 2.51 6.69 -2.25
CA THR A 156 1.74 6.58 -1.01
C THR A 156 2.45 7.22 0.18
N ILE A 157 3.77 7.01 0.32
CA ILE A 157 4.58 7.62 1.39
C ILE A 157 4.55 9.15 1.26
N ALA A 158 4.87 9.68 0.08
CA ALA A 158 4.91 11.12 -0.16
C ALA A 158 3.53 11.76 0.09
N ARG A 159 2.47 11.15 -0.40
CA ARG A 159 1.09 11.59 -0.18
C ARG A 159 0.71 11.57 1.31
N TYR A 160 1.07 10.52 2.02
CA TYR A 160 0.81 10.40 3.46
C TYR A 160 1.52 11.49 4.25
N ASP A 161 2.80 11.73 3.98
CA ASP A 161 3.59 12.76 4.66
C ASP A 161 3.04 14.16 4.43
N LEU A 162 2.70 14.48 3.20
CA LEU A 162 2.12 15.77 2.85
C LEU A 162 0.76 15.99 3.51
N LYS A 163 -0.10 14.95 3.54
CA LYS A 163 -1.37 15.05 4.26
C LYS A 163 -1.19 15.30 5.75
N ARG A 164 -0.27 14.59 6.38
CA ARG A 164 0.04 14.80 7.81
C ARG A 164 0.64 16.17 8.11
N ALA A 165 1.28 16.78 7.13
CA ALA A 165 1.75 18.16 7.21
C ALA A 165 0.67 19.21 6.86
N GLY A 166 -0.60 18.78 6.66
CA GLY A 166 -1.74 19.66 6.39
C GLY A 166 -1.92 20.06 4.93
N TYR A 167 -1.13 19.52 4.00
CA TYR A 167 -1.34 19.73 2.57
C TYR A 167 -2.47 18.83 2.03
N CYS A 168 -3.04 19.20 0.87
CA CYS A 168 -4.06 18.44 0.16
C CYS A 168 -3.52 17.87 -1.15
N PRO A 169 -2.59 16.89 -1.12
CA PRO A 169 -2.07 16.27 -2.34
C PRO A 169 -3.15 15.43 -3.00
N VAL A 170 -3.30 15.59 -4.32
CA VAL A 170 -4.15 14.75 -5.16
C VAL A 170 -3.27 13.82 -5.98
N ALA A 171 -3.56 12.51 -5.94
CA ALA A 171 -2.80 11.50 -6.66
C ALA A 171 -3.35 11.24 -8.05
N ALA A 172 -2.48 10.76 -8.95
CA ALA A 172 -2.83 10.31 -10.30
C ALA A 172 -3.60 11.38 -11.08
N VAL A 173 -2.97 12.54 -11.29
CA VAL A 173 -3.61 13.69 -11.94
C VAL A 173 -3.14 13.81 -13.39
N MET A 174 -4.08 13.73 -14.31
CA MET A 174 -3.83 14.06 -15.72
C MET A 174 -3.74 15.58 -15.87
N VAL A 175 -2.61 16.04 -16.39
CA VAL A 175 -2.35 17.45 -16.70
C VAL A 175 -2.21 17.61 -18.20
N ASP A 176 -3.00 18.51 -18.77
CA ASP A 176 -3.02 18.72 -20.25
C ASP A 176 -1.64 19.01 -20.80
N GLY A 177 -1.24 18.28 -21.84
CA GLY A 177 0.05 18.36 -22.51
C GLY A 177 1.29 18.01 -21.67
N VAL A 178 1.09 17.53 -20.41
CA VAL A 178 2.16 17.01 -19.53
C VAL A 178 2.02 15.50 -19.36
N GLY A 179 0.80 15.02 -19.26
CA GLY A 179 0.49 13.63 -18.96
C GLY A 179 0.05 13.42 -17.53
N GLU A 180 0.08 12.17 -17.07
CA GLU A 180 -0.28 11.81 -15.70
C GLU A 180 0.88 12.11 -14.73
N VAL A 181 0.57 12.77 -13.62
CA VAL A 181 1.48 13.19 -12.56
C VAL A 181 1.15 12.46 -11.28
N ASP A 182 2.17 11.99 -10.56
CA ASP A 182 1.99 11.19 -9.35
C ASP A 182 1.18 11.94 -8.28
N LEU A 183 1.59 13.16 -7.94
CA LEU A 183 0.91 14.01 -6.96
C LEU A 183 0.87 15.46 -7.43
N VAL A 184 -0.25 16.12 -7.20
CA VAL A 184 -0.41 17.56 -7.49
C VAL A 184 -0.86 18.31 -6.25
N LEU A 185 -0.19 19.43 -5.97
CA LEU A 185 -0.63 20.45 -5.01
C LEU A 185 -1.05 21.71 -5.76
N SER A 186 -2.24 22.24 -5.43
CA SER A 186 -2.77 23.47 -6.02
C SER A 186 -3.30 24.40 -4.94
N ARG A 187 -3.19 25.71 -5.18
CA ARG A 187 -3.89 26.74 -4.37
C ARG A 187 -5.40 26.63 -4.45
N ARG A 188 -5.90 25.99 -5.51
CA ARG A 188 -7.33 25.74 -5.76
C ARG A 188 -7.56 24.25 -5.94
N PRO A 189 -7.66 23.48 -4.85
CA PRO A 189 -7.88 22.02 -4.94
C PRO A 189 -9.13 21.64 -5.76
N GLN A 190 -10.16 22.50 -5.78
CA GLN A 190 -11.37 22.31 -6.57
C GLN A 190 -11.16 22.37 -8.09
N ALA A 191 -10.01 22.84 -8.56
CA ALA A 191 -9.64 22.76 -9.97
C ALA A 191 -9.17 21.36 -10.41
N ILE A 192 -8.98 20.46 -9.45
CA ILE A 192 -8.65 19.06 -9.70
C ILE A 192 -9.93 18.25 -9.52
N VAL A 193 -10.47 17.75 -10.62
CA VAL A 193 -11.75 17.03 -10.65
C VAL A 193 -11.53 15.53 -10.90
N PRO A 194 -12.48 14.67 -10.53
CA PRO A 194 -12.41 13.25 -10.86
C PRO A 194 -12.24 13.02 -12.36
N GLY A 195 -11.33 12.14 -12.73
CA GLY A 195 -11.07 11.70 -14.09
C GLY A 195 -11.96 10.53 -14.50
N PRO A 196 -11.89 10.10 -15.78
CA PRO A 196 -12.74 9.03 -16.30
C PRO A 196 -12.36 7.63 -15.78
N ALA A 197 -11.10 7.40 -15.42
CA ALA A 197 -10.64 6.14 -14.85
C ALA A 197 -10.73 6.17 -13.33
N ASN A 198 -11.01 5.01 -12.72
CA ASN A 198 -11.12 4.89 -11.27
C ASN A 198 -9.80 5.31 -10.57
N GLY A 199 -9.93 6.25 -9.64
CA GLY A 199 -8.80 6.77 -8.88
C GLY A 199 -7.91 7.79 -9.59
N THR A 200 -8.24 8.17 -10.83
CA THR A 200 -7.57 9.26 -11.55
C THR A 200 -8.28 10.60 -11.37
N HIS A 201 -7.56 11.68 -11.66
CA HIS A 201 -8.07 13.06 -11.60
C HIS A 201 -7.60 13.83 -12.84
N VAL A 202 -8.21 14.98 -13.09
CA VAL A 202 -7.82 15.89 -14.17
C VAL A 202 -7.64 17.29 -13.59
N LEU A 203 -6.52 17.92 -13.91
CA LEU A 203 -6.30 19.33 -13.62
C LEU A 203 -6.91 20.15 -14.74
N THR A 204 -7.92 20.96 -14.41
CA THR A 204 -8.63 21.78 -15.41
C THR A 204 -7.84 23.04 -15.76
N ALA A 205 -8.02 23.55 -16.99
CA ALA A 205 -7.29 24.72 -17.51
C ALA A 205 -7.49 26.02 -16.71
N ALA A 206 -8.54 26.09 -15.89
CA ALA A 206 -8.78 27.23 -14.99
C ALA A 206 -7.90 27.22 -13.72
N ALA A 207 -7.04 26.20 -13.57
CA ALA A 207 -6.19 26.07 -12.40
C ALA A 207 -5.09 27.15 -12.38
N CYS A 208 -4.89 27.71 -11.19
CA CYS A 208 -3.68 28.50 -10.89
C CYS A 208 -2.43 27.60 -11.05
N PRO A 209 -1.23 28.21 -11.09
CA PRO A 209 0.02 27.46 -11.04
C PRO A 209 -0.04 26.37 -9.98
N ALA A 210 0.27 25.16 -10.36
CA ALA A 210 0.27 23.98 -9.50
C ALA A 210 1.69 23.45 -9.34
N LEU A 211 1.96 22.80 -8.22
CA LEU A 211 3.18 22.04 -7.98
C LEU A 211 2.92 20.60 -8.40
N LEU A 212 3.62 20.15 -9.42
CA LEU A 212 3.56 18.80 -9.98
C LEU A 212 4.70 18.00 -9.38
N ILE A 213 4.37 16.96 -8.62
CA ILE A 213 5.35 16.16 -7.87
C ILE A 213 5.40 14.77 -8.48
N GLU A 214 6.59 14.35 -8.90
CA GLU A 214 6.91 13.01 -9.36
C GLU A 214 7.82 12.32 -8.35
N THR A 215 7.62 11.02 -8.14
CA THR A 215 8.44 10.20 -7.24
C THR A 215 9.23 9.18 -8.05
N ASP A 216 10.52 9.44 -8.22
CA ASP A 216 11.38 8.58 -9.06
C ASP A 216 11.81 7.33 -8.30
N GLY A 217 11.32 6.16 -8.74
CA GLY A 217 11.75 4.86 -8.23
C GLY A 217 13.15 4.48 -8.76
N TYR A 218 13.91 3.74 -7.97
CA TYR A 218 15.26 3.25 -8.31
C TYR A 218 15.32 2.36 -9.56
N THR A 219 14.20 1.85 -10.02
CA THR A 219 14.09 0.91 -11.14
C THR A 219 13.92 1.57 -12.51
N TYR A 220 13.75 2.89 -12.56
CA TYR A 220 13.69 3.57 -13.85
C TYR A 220 15.09 3.85 -14.34
N HIS A 221 15.52 2.94 -15.16
CA HIS A 221 16.79 2.94 -15.86
C HIS A 221 16.88 4.14 -16.79
N SER A 222 17.94 4.83 -16.65
CA SER A 222 18.73 5.62 -17.59
C SER A 222 18.75 5.11 -19.06
N SER A 223 17.62 4.75 -19.67
CA SER A 223 17.57 4.67 -21.10
C SER A 223 17.49 6.11 -21.66
N ARG A 224 18.29 6.43 -22.67
CA ARG A 224 18.26 7.75 -23.32
C ARG A 224 16.85 8.22 -23.74
N PRO A 225 15.94 7.34 -24.19
CA PRO A 225 14.57 7.73 -24.52
C PRO A 225 13.76 8.22 -23.32
N ASP A 226 13.89 7.60 -22.16
CA ASP A 226 13.12 7.96 -20.96
C ASP A 226 13.55 9.32 -20.42
N TRP A 227 14.87 9.58 -20.40
CA TRP A 227 15.41 10.87 -19.99
C TRP A 227 14.92 12.02 -20.89
N HIS A 228 14.87 11.81 -22.22
CA HIS A 228 14.38 12.83 -23.15
C HIS A 228 12.88 13.12 -22.96
N SER A 229 12.09 12.07 -22.77
CA SER A 229 10.64 12.19 -22.50
C SER A 229 10.37 12.96 -21.21
N ASP A 230 11.12 12.70 -20.17
CA ASP A 230 11.00 13.37 -18.88
C ASP A 230 11.30 14.87 -18.97
N HIS A 231 12.36 15.25 -19.70
CA HIS A 231 12.67 16.65 -19.93
C HIS A 231 11.58 17.39 -20.73
N LEU A 232 11.01 16.73 -21.75
CA LEU A 232 9.91 17.32 -22.52
C LEU A 232 8.67 17.54 -21.63
N ARG A 233 8.38 16.62 -20.72
CA ARG A 233 7.27 16.76 -19.76
C ARG A 233 7.51 17.93 -18.80
N ASP A 234 8.72 18.07 -18.27
CA ASP A 234 9.08 19.19 -17.39
C ASP A 234 8.99 20.54 -18.12
N GLN A 235 9.47 20.62 -19.37
CA GLN A 235 9.32 21.80 -20.22
C GLN A 235 7.86 22.14 -20.51
N ALA A 236 7.04 21.12 -20.79
CA ALA A 236 5.61 21.30 -21.04
C ALA A 236 4.88 21.81 -19.79
N ALA A 237 5.26 21.33 -18.60
CA ALA A 237 4.73 21.80 -17.32
C ALA A 237 5.07 23.29 -17.09
N LEU A 238 6.33 23.66 -17.29
CA LEU A 238 6.80 25.04 -17.14
C LEU A 238 6.12 25.99 -18.15
N ALA A 239 5.98 25.59 -19.40
CA ALA A 239 5.32 26.37 -20.44
C ALA A 239 3.84 26.64 -20.11
N ARG A 240 3.20 25.79 -19.29
CA ARG A 240 1.83 25.97 -18.79
C ARG A 240 1.73 26.68 -17.44
N GLY A 241 2.87 27.17 -16.93
CA GLY A 241 2.93 27.88 -15.65
C GLY A 241 2.88 26.98 -14.42
N HIS A 242 3.07 25.67 -14.57
CA HIS A 242 3.22 24.75 -13.47
C HIS A 242 4.68 24.59 -13.05
N THR A 243 4.91 24.12 -11.83
CA THR A 243 6.26 23.86 -11.31
C THR A 243 6.46 22.35 -11.15
N PRO A 244 7.26 21.70 -12.00
CA PRO A 244 7.62 20.30 -11.80
C PRO A 244 8.62 20.16 -10.64
N LEU A 245 8.47 19.12 -9.83
CA LEU A 245 9.36 18.76 -8.73
C LEU A 245 9.52 17.24 -8.68
N ARG A 246 10.74 16.76 -8.85
CA ARG A 246 11.05 15.33 -8.74
C ARG A 246 11.64 15.03 -7.37
N LEU A 247 11.12 13.99 -6.73
CA LEU A 247 11.62 13.45 -5.48
C LEU A 247 12.29 12.11 -5.75
N THR A 248 13.53 11.96 -5.37
CA THR A 248 14.21 10.67 -5.45
C THR A 248 13.65 9.69 -4.44
N SER A 249 13.80 8.40 -4.70
CA SER A 249 13.39 7.34 -3.76
C SER A 249 13.98 7.53 -2.37
N ASN A 250 15.25 7.90 -2.25
CA ASN A 250 15.89 8.13 -0.96
C ASN A 250 15.23 9.29 -0.21
N GLN A 251 14.97 10.42 -0.87
CA GLN A 251 14.30 11.57 -0.25
C GLN A 251 12.91 11.21 0.30
N VAL A 252 12.17 10.34 -0.39
CA VAL A 252 10.86 9.88 0.06
C VAL A 252 10.99 8.89 1.22
N VAL A 253 11.87 7.89 1.11
CA VAL A 253 12.09 6.87 2.14
C VAL A 253 12.64 7.50 3.43
N ASP A 254 13.56 8.46 3.31
CA ASP A 254 14.14 9.20 4.42
C ASP A 254 13.21 10.29 4.99
N ARG A 255 11.95 10.33 4.50
CA ARG A 255 10.88 11.23 4.96
C ARG A 255 11.21 12.72 4.80
N GLU A 256 11.99 13.07 3.80
CA GLU A 256 12.34 14.46 3.48
C GLU A 256 11.27 15.18 2.63
N THR A 257 10.26 14.47 2.15
CA THR A 257 9.20 14.98 1.27
C THR A 257 8.63 16.32 1.73
N VAL A 258 8.20 16.41 3.00
CA VAL A 258 7.58 17.61 3.55
C VAL A 258 8.56 18.81 3.52
N ARG A 259 9.81 18.61 3.92
CA ARG A 259 10.83 19.67 3.93
C ARG A 259 11.06 20.22 2.53
N ILE A 260 11.23 19.36 1.55
CA ILE A 260 11.51 19.73 0.16
C ILE A 260 10.30 20.40 -0.47
N VAL A 261 9.13 19.75 -0.40
CA VAL A 261 7.89 20.24 -1.02
C VAL A 261 7.46 21.57 -0.41
N SER A 262 7.52 21.74 0.93
CA SER A 262 7.13 22.98 1.60
C SER A 262 7.98 24.18 1.16
N SER A 263 9.25 23.98 0.83
CA SER A 263 10.12 25.07 0.37
C SER A 263 9.66 25.64 -0.98
N VAL A 264 9.16 24.80 -1.87
CA VAL A 264 8.64 25.18 -3.20
C VAL A 264 7.19 25.66 -3.10
N ALA A 265 6.34 24.92 -2.39
CA ALA A 265 4.92 25.20 -2.22
C ALA A 265 4.67 26.63 -1.69
N ARG A 266 5.43 27.05 -0.67
CA ARG A 266 5.35 28.41 -0.12
C ARG A 266 5.60 29.49 -1.15
N ARG A 267 6.56 29.32 -2.06
CA ARG A 267 6.85 30.26 -3.16
C ARG A 267 5.70 30.37 -4.13
N LEU A 268 4.94 29.30 -4.30
CA LEU A 268 3.75 29.24 -5.13
C LEU A 268 2.48 29.72 -4.38
N GLY A 269 2.59 30.11 -3.11
CA GLY A 269 1.45 30.48 -2.28
C GLY A 269 0.53 29.30 -1.95
N ILE A 270 1.06 28.09 -1.95
CA ILE A 270 0.37 26.87 -1.51
C ILE A 270 0.76 26.63 -0.05
N HIS A 271 -0.22 26.68 0.83
CA HIS A 271 -0.03 26.56 2.27
C HIS A 271 -0.77 25.34 2.82
N PRO A 272 -0.32 24.76 3.94
CA PRO A 272 -1.09 23.76 4.67
C PRO A 272 -2.46 24.35 5.09
N ASN A 273 -3.51 23.55 5.00
CA ASN A 273 -4.87 23.96 5.39
C ASN A 273 -5.14 23.83 6.90
N VAL A 274 -4.22 23.20 7.63
CA VAL A 274 -4.35 22.94 9.08
C VAL A 274 -3.02 23.27 9.76
N THR A 275 -3.10 23.88 10.92
CA THR A 275 -1.92 24.15 11.77
C THR A 275 -1.33 22.80 12.22
N PRO A 276 0.02 22.62 12.20
CA PRO A 276 0.63 21.41 12.73
C PRO A 276 0.26 21.25 14.21
N GLY A 277 -0.59 20.28 14.54
CA GLY A 277 -1.02 20.04 15.92
C GLY A 277 -2.46 19.53 16.11
N ASP A 278 -3.28 19.52 15.08
CA ASP A 278 -4.70 19.10 15.17
C ASP A 278 -4.94 17.61 14.82
N PHE A 279 -3.99 16.73 15.18
CA PHE A 279 -4.12 15.27 14.96
C PHE A 279 -3.84 14.47 16.22
#